data_5c79258bf4e8b5fe581944b9424199ae
#
_entry.id   5c79258bf4e8b5fe581944b9424199ae
#
_cell.length_a   1.000
_cell.length_b   1.000
_cell.length_c   1.000
_cell.angle_alpha   90.00
_cell.angle_beta   90.00
_cell.angle_gamma   90.00
#
_symmetry.space_group_name_H-M   'P 1'
#
loop_
_entity.id
_entity.type
_entity.pdbx_description
1 polymer ?
#
loop_
_entity_poly.entity_id
_entity_poly.type
_entity_poly.pdbx_seq_one_letter_code
_entity_poly.pdbx_strand_id
1 'polypeptide(L)'
;MGGSSAEREVSLDSGRNVLEALKARGVDAHAVDGIPALLDALRTGGFARVFNILHGQHGGGEDGVLQGALEALKVPYTGSGVLGSALSMDKTRSKRVWQSLGLPTPKFVALPRGADVHAAAKQIGFPLIVKPACEGSSVGVTRVFEESQLDQAVELAAKYPGDLLMETLIEGDELTVAILGRQVLPSIHIVPKGAFYDYNAKYIAEDTLYLCPGLEGDAETELRALALAAFDALGCQGWGRVDVMRDRQGRNWLLEVNTAPGMTSHSLVPKAAKAAGIDYQELCWRVLETSFREGL
;
A
#
# COMPACT_ATOMS: atom_id res chain seq x y z
N MET A 1 -11.18 -5.53 10.78
CA MET A 1 -11.75 -4.54 9.84
C MET A 1 -12.09 -3.24 10.57
N GLY A 2 -12.45 -2.17 9.85
CA GLY A 2 -12.91 -0.90 10.42
C GLY A 2 -11.79 -0.04 10.99
N GLY A 3 -11.75 0.13 12.29
CA GLY A 3 -10.75 0.95 12.97
C GLY A 3 -11.06 2.45 12.92
N SER A 4 -10.06 3.30 13.18
CA SER A 4 -10.23 4.74 13.36
C SER A 4 -9.59 5.60 12.25
N SER A 5 -8.98 4.99 11.23
CA SER A 5 -8.33 5.71 10.14
C SER A 5 -9.33 6.37 9.17
N ALA A 6 -8.84 7.28 8.34
CA ALA A 6 -9.63 7.88 7.26
C ALA A 6 -10.13 6.84 6.23
N GLU A 7 -9.51 5.66 6.17
CA GLU A 7 -9.86 4.55 5.27
C GLU A 7 -10.82 3.51 5.89
N ARG A 8 -11.48 3.88 7.02
CA ARG A 8 -12.40 3.00 7.75
C ARG A 8 -13.44 2.32 6.85
N GLU A 9 -14.10 3.06 5.97
CA GLU A 9 -15.16 2.52 5.10
C GLU A 9 -14.61 1.50 4.10
N VAL A 10 -13.42 1.75 3.55
CA VAL A 10 -12.73 0.80 2.66
C VAL A 10 -12.38 -0.48 3.42
N SER A 11 -11.93 -0.35 4.67
CA SER A 11 -11.62 -1.48 5.54
C SER A 11 -12.86 -2.30 5.90
N LEU A 12 -13.99 -1.65 6.18
CA LEU A 12 -15.26 -2.32 6.47
C LEU A 12 -15.79 -3.08 5.26
N ASP A 13 -15.75 -2.48 4.07
CA ASP A 13 -16.19 -3.11 2.84
C ASP A 13 -15.30 -4.30 2.46
N SER A 14 -13.98 -4.09 2.46
CA SER A 14 -13.00 -5.16 2.26
C SER A 14 -13.19 -6.30 3.25
N GLY A 15 -13.38 -5.96 4.53
CA GLY A 15 -13.54 -6.92 5.60
C GLY A 15 -14.83 -7.75 5.49
N ARG A 16 -15.95 -7.15 5.06
CA ARG A 16 -17.19 -7.88 4.77
C ARG A 16 -16.99 -8.90 3.67
N ASN A 17 -16.39 -8.48 2.55
CA ASN A 17 -16.15 -9.35 1.41
C ASN A 17 -15.22 -10.53 1.78
N VAL A 18 -14.14 -10.27 2.51
CA VAL A 18 -13.22 -11.31 3.00
C VAL A 18 -13.92 -12.27 3.96
N LEU A 19 -14.73 -11.74 4.90
CA LEU A 19 -15.48 -12.55 5.86
C LEU A 19 -16.44 -13.54 5.15
N GLU A 20 -17.20 -13.04 4.18
CA GLU A 20 -18.11 -13.86 3.39
C GLU A 20 -17.36 -14.94 2.59
N ALA A 21 -16.24 -14.57 1.96
CA ALA A 21 -15.42 -15.50 1.20
C ALA A 21 -14.85 -16.62 2.07
N LEU A 22 -14.32 -16.29 3.26
CA LEU A 22 -13.78 -17.27 4.20
C LEU A 22 -14.87 -18.20 4.76
N LYS A 23 -16.06 -17.65 5.11
CA LYS A 23 -17.20 -18.44 5.56
C LYS A 23 -17.70 -19.40 4.48
N ALA A 24 -17.75 -18.96 3.22
CA ALA A 24 -18.12 -19.79 2.09
C ALA A 24 -17.17 -21.00 1.89
N ARG A 25 -15.93 -20.89 2.37
CA ARG A 25 -14.94 -21.99 2.40
C ARG A 25 -14.96 -22.81 3.71
N GLY A 26 -15.93 -22.59 4.58
CA GLY A 26 -16.09 -23.31 5.84
C GLY A 26 -15.17 -22.84 6.97
N VAL A 27 -14.53 -21.68 6.85
CA VAL A 27 -13.73 -21.09 7.93
C VAL A 27 -14.67 -20.50 8.98
N ASP A 28 -14.44 -20.83 10.25
CA ASP A 28 -15.13 -20.19 11.38
C ASP A 28 -14.56 -18.79 11.60
N ALA A 29 -15.09 -17.81 10.85
CA ALA A 29 -14.60 -16.45 10.78
C ALA A 29 -15.60 -15.46 11.41
N HIS A 30 -15.07 -14.51 12.18
CA HIS A 30 -15.84 -13.50 12.90
C HIS A 30 -15.31 -12.09 12.61
N ALA A 31 -16.23 -11.13 12.47
CA ALA A 31 -15.91 -9.73 12.30
C ALA A 31 -15.56 -9.09 13.66
N VAL A 32 -14.45 -8.34 13.69
CA VAL A 32 -14.08 -7.49 14.83
C VAL A 32 -13.70 -6.10 14.31
N ASP A 33 -14.21 -5.05 14.95
CA ASP A 33 -14.01 -3.66 14.53
C ASP A 33 -12.94 -2.97 15.38
N GLY A 34 -11.80 -2.71 14.76
CA GLY A 34 -10.71 -1.96 15.35
C GLY A 34 -9.85 -2.73 16.35
N ILE A 35 -8.70 -2.14 16.70
CA ILE A 35 -7.68 -2.78 17.54
C ILE A 35 -8.18 -2.99 18.99
N PRO A 36 -8.82 -2.03 19.67
CA PRO A 36 -9.25 -2.24 21.05
C PRO A 36 -10.17 -3.45 21.20
N ALA A 37 -11.23 -3.53 20.38
CA ALA A 37 -12.16 -4.67 20.39
C ALA A 37 -11.48 -5.99 20.03
N LEU A 38 -10.51 -5.97 19.11
CA LEU A 38 -9.73 -7.15 18.75
C LEU A 38 -8.91 -7.65 19.94
N LEU A 39 -8.20 -6.78 20.65
CA LEU A 39 -7.39 -7.17 21.80
C LEU A 39 -8.25 -7.74 22.94
N ASP A 40 -9.44 -7.18 23.17
CA ASP A 40 -10.37 -7.71 24.16
C ASP A 40 -10.91 -9.09 23.75
N ALA A 41 -11.28 -9.27 22.48
CA ALA A 41 -11.71 -10.56 21.95
C ALA A 41 -10.60 -11.62 22.06
N LEU A 42 -9.34 -11.28 21.75
CA LEU A 42 -8.21 -12.20 21.87
C LEU A 42 -7.91 -12.60 23.33
N ARG A 43 -8.11 -11.70 24.30
CA ARG A 43 -7.94 -12.02 25.74
C ARG A 43 -8.96 -13.02 26.24
N THR A 44 -10.16 -13.04 25.70
CA THR A 44 -11.19 -14.03 26.05
C THR A 44 -10.93 -15.40 25.45
N GLY A 45 -10.01 -15.50 24.49
CA GLY A 45 -9.64 -16.73 23.79
C GLY A 45 -10.58 -17.12 22.67
N GLY A 46 -10.32 -18.25 22.03
CA GLY A 46 -11.18 -18.81 20.99
C GLY A 46 -10.79 -18.47 19.56
N PHE A 47 -9.81 -17.60 19.33
CA PHE A 47 -9.32 -17.27 17.99
C PHE A 47 -7.93 -17.86 17.74
N ALA A 48 -7.80 -18.62 16.65
CA ALA A 48 -6.54 -19.22 16.25
C ALA A 48 -5.59 -18.23 15.55
N ARG A 49 -6.15 -17.22 14.86
CA ARG A 49 -5.41 -16.23 14.06
C ARG A 49 -6.23 -15.02 13.67
N VAL A 50 -5.58 -14.00 13.15
CA VAL A 50 -6.19 -12.75 12.71
C VAL A 50 -5.96 -12.54 11.21
N PHE A 51 -7.04 -12.33 10.45
CA PHE A 51 -6.97 -11.75 9.11
C PHE A 51 -7.00 -10.23 9.26
N ASN A 52 -5.86 -9.56 9.07
CA ASN A 52 -5.78 -8.11 9.15
C ASN A 52 -6.18 -7.47 7.82
N ILE A 53 -7.18 -6.62 7.87
CA ILE A 53 -7.64 -5.77 6.74
C ILE A 53 -7.93 -4.34 7.25
N LEU A 54 -7.28 -3.96 8.35
CA LEU A 54 -7.24 -2.58 8.81
C LEU A 54 -6.27 -1.77 7.96
N HIS A 55 -6.61 -0.51 7.67
CA HIS A 55 -5.80 0.39 6.85
C HIS A 55 -5.31 1.60 7.66
N GLY A 56 -4.15 2.14 7.26
CA GLY A 56 -3.58 3.37 7.79
C GLY A 56 -2.77 3.21 9.07
N GLN A 57 -2.32 4.37 9.61
CA GLN A 57 -1.46 4.49 10.78
C GLN A 57 -2.24 4.81 12.07
N HIS A 58 -1.54 4.90 13.22
CA HIS A 58 -2.08 5.30 14.53
C HIS A 58 -3.33 4.53 14.96
N GLY A 59 -3.26 3.20 14.89
CA GLY A 59 -4.38 2.30 15.16
C GLY A 59 -5.16 1.90 13.91
N GLY A 60 -4.68 2.28 12.74
CA GLY A 60 -5.17 1.80 11.45
C GLY A 60 -4.81 0.34 11.17
N GLY A 61 -3.63 -0.13 11.61
CA GLY A 61 -3.23 -1.54 11.48
C GLY A 61 -2.21 -1.85 10.40
N GLU A 62 -1.61 -0.83 9.75
CA GLU A 62 -0.55 -0.99 8.74
C GLU A 62 0.81 -0.44 9.19
N ASP A 63 0.91 0.13 10.39
CA ASP A 63 2.10 0.83 10.90
C ASP A 63 2.99 0.01 11.85
N GLY A 64 2.67 -1.27 12.05
CA GLY A 64 3.39 -2.16 12.97
C GLY A 64 2.83 -2.20 14.40
N VAL A 65 1.94 -1.28 14.78
CA VAL A 65 1.37 -1.24 16.15
C VAL A 65 0.50 -2.46 16.41
N LEU A 66 -0.43 -2.78 15.51
CA LEU A 66 -1.25 -3.99 15.63
C LEU A 66 -0.38 -5.25 15.60
N GLN A 67 0.56 -5.31 14.67
CA GLN A 67 1.46 -6.45 14.49
C GLN A 67 2.25 -6.72 15.78
N GLY A 68 2.81 -5.68 16.40
CA GLY A 68 3.52 -5.81 17.68
C GLY A 68 2.65 -6.30 18.82
N ALA A 69 1.39 -5.88 18.88
CA ALA A 69 0.44 -6.38 19.87
C ALA A 69 0.09 -7.85 19.65
N LEU A 70 -0.10 -8.28 18.39
CA LEU A 70 -0.37 -9.69 18.05
C LEU A 70 0.84 -10.60 18.31
N GLU A 71 2.05 -10.13 18.00
CA GLU A 71 3.30 -10.86 18.31
C GLU A 71 3.49 -11.03 19.83
N ALA A 72 3.24 -9.98 20.61
CA ALA A 72 3.28 -10.06 22.08
C ALA A 72 2.26 -11.04 22.66
N LEU A 73 1.11 -11.20 22.02
CA LEU A 73 0.07 -12.16 22.38
C LEU A 73 0.30 -13.56 21.77
N LYS A 74 1.33 -13.73 20.93
CA LYS A 74 1.60 -14.96 20.17
C LYS A 74 0.41 -15.41 19.30
N VAL A 75 -0.30 -14.46 18.72
CA VAL A 75 -1.43 -14.70 17.83
C VAL A 75 -0.98 -14.54 16.38
N PRO A 76 -1.02 -15.61 15.56
CA PRO A 76 -0.69 -15.53 14.14
C PRO A 76 -1.63 -14.60 13.38
N TYR A 77 -1.10 -13.90 12.39
CA TYR A 77 -1.86 -12.94 11.57
C TYR A 77 -1.38 -12.91 10.13
N THR A 78 -2.23 -12.41 9.23
CA THR A 78 -1.90 -12.24 7.81
C THR A 78 -1.09 -10.98 7.57
N GLY A 79 -0.23 -11.00 6.56
CA GLY A 79 0.50 -9.82 6.10
C GLY A 79 1.89 -9.68 6.73
N SER A 80 2.46 -8.49 6.60
CA SER A 80 3.81 -8.17 7.05
C SER A 80 3.89 -8.06 8.57
N GLY A 81 5.05 -8.39 9.14
CA GLY A 81 5.36 -8.19 10.55
C GLY A 81 5.59 -6.72 10.90
N VAL A 82 6.03 -6.48 12.14
CA VAL A 82 6.23 -5.12 12.69
C VAL A 82 7.14 -4.28 11.79
N LEU A 83 8.32 -4.80 11.44
CA LEU A 83 9.32 -4.05 10.67
C LEU A 83 8.79 -3.71 9.26
N GLY A 84 8.26 -4.70 8.54
CA GLY A 84 7.76 -4.51 7.17
C GLY A 84 6.60 -3.51 7.12
N SER A 85 5.66 -3.61 8.05
CA SER A 85 4.54 -2.68 8.17
C SER A 85 5.01 -1.26 8.48
N ALA A 86 5.87 -1.08 9.48
CA ALA A 86 6.36 0.23 9.88
C ALA A 86 7.19 0.92 8.78
N LEU A 87 8.08 0.18 8.11
CA LEU A 87 8.88 0.73 7.01
C LEU A 87 8.02 1.08 5.80
N SER A 88 7.07 0.24 5.42
CA SER A 88 6.21 0.46 4.25
C SER A 88 5.29 1.66 4.43
N MET A 89 4.80 1.90 5.64
CA MET A 89 3.95 3.05 5.96
C MET A 89 4.69 4.37 5.77
N ASP A 90 6.00 4.42 6.03
CA ASP A 90 6.83 5.62 5.89
C ASP A 90 7.53 5.65 4.52
N LYS A 91 6.97 6.41 3.58
CA LYS A 91 7.52 6.54 2.22
C LYS A 91 8.97 7.03 2.18
N THR A 92 9.33 7.91 3.11
CA THR A 92 10.72 8.43 3.21
C THR A 92 11.69 7.31 3.59
N ARG A 93 11.32 6.49 4.58
CA ARG A 93 12.15 5.35 5.01
C ARG A 93 12.19 4.25 3.97
N SER A 94 11.06 3.90 3.36
CA SER A 94 11.00 2.96 2.24
C SER A 94 11.97 3.35 1.12
N LYS A 95 11.89 4.60 0.67
CA LYS A 95 12.75 5.12 -0.40
C LYS A 95 14.24 5.13 -0.02
N ARG A 96 14.59 5.44 1.22
CA ARG A 96 15.98 5.34 1.70
C ARG A 96 16.53 3.93 1.68
N VAL A 97 15.71 2.94 2.08
CA VAL A 97 16.09 1.51 2.00
C VAL A 97 16.30 1.11 0.55
N TRP A 98 15.35 1.40 -0.35
CA TRP A 98 15.49 1.10 -1.76
C TRP A 98 16.73 1.76 -2.39
N GLN A 99 16.96 3.03 -2.07
CA GLN A 99 18.12 3.78 -2.56
C GLN A 99 19.44 3.15 -2.10
N SER A 100 19.53 2.69 -0.84
CA SER A 100 20.73 2.03 -0.30
C SER A 100 21.03 0.68 -0.97
N LEU A 101 20.02 0.05 -1.58
CA LEU A 101 20.12 -1.21 -2.31
C LEU A 101 20.19 -1.02 -3.83
N GLY A 102 20.25 0.22 -4.32
CA GLY A 102 20.28 0.54 -5.75
C GLY A 102 18.95 0.30 -6.47
N LEU A 103 17.84 0.13 -5.75
CA LEU A 103 16.51 0.01 -6.36
C LEU A 103 15.99 1.39 -6.80
N PRO A 104 15.40 1.50 -8.01
CA PRO A 104 15.01 2.78 -8.58
C PRO A 104 13.77 3.37 -7.87
N THR A 105 13.91 4.58 -7.36
CA THR A 105 12.83 5.40 -6.81
C THR A 105 13.04 6.85 -7.22
N PRO A 106 12.01 7.68 -7.42
CA PRO A 106 12.17 9.08 -7.76
C PRO A 106 13.12 9.79 -6.79
N LYS A 107 13.94 10.73 -7.31
CA LYS A 107 14.76 11.58 -6.46
C LYS A 107 13.86 12.31 -5.46
N PHE A 108 14.23 12.35 -4.18
CA PHE A 108 13.37 12.89 -3.14
C PHE A 108 14.17 13.64 -2.05
N VAL A 109 13.45 14.49 -1.34
CA VAL A 109 13.91 15.16 -0.11
C VAL A 109 12.84 14.99 0.96
N ALA A 110 13.24 14.52 2.13
CA ALA A 110 12.39 14.53 3.32
C ALA A 110 12.32 15.94 3.90
N LEU A 111 11.13 16.39 4.24
CA LEU A 111 10.86 17.72 4.76
C LEU A 111 10.30 17.60 6.19
N PRO A 112 11.16 17.55 7.22
CA PRO A 112 10.71 17.68 8.59
C PRO A 112 10.09 19.07 8.81
N ARG A 113 9.29 19.21 9.86
CA ARG A 113 8.68 20.51 10.20
C ARG A 113 9.74 21.60 10.30
N GLY A 114 9.51 22.72 9.62
CA GLY A 114 10.43 23.86 9.58
C GLY A 114 11.57 23.73 8.57
N ALA A 115 11.58 22.71 7.72
CA ALA A 115 12.53 22.59 6.63
C ALA A 115 12.38 23.74 5.61
N ASP A 116 13.48 24.13 4.96
CA ASP A 116 13.47 25.08 3.85
C ASP A 116 12.93 24.39 2.59
N VAL A 117 11.64 24.61 2.32
CA VAL A 117 10.94 23.97 1.19
C VAL A 117 11.43 24.48 -0.17
N HIS A 118 11.85 25.76 -0.25
CA HIS A 118 12.38 26.34 -1.49
C HIS A 118 13.77 25.79 -1.82
N ALA A 119 14.64 25.61 -0.81
CA ALA A 119 15.93 24.95 -1.01
C ALA A 119 15.75 23.50 -1.46
N ALA A 120 14.79 22.78 -0.89
CA ALA A 120 14.46 21.41 -1.30
C ALA A 120 13.93 21.37 -2.73
N ALA A 121 13.03 22.29 -3.13
CA ALA A 121 12.53 22.37 -4.49
C ALA A 121 13.65 22.65 -5.51
N LYS A 122 14.60 23.51 -5.19
CA LYS A 122 15.78 23.75 -6.03
C LYS A 122 16.65 22.49 -6.18
N GLN A 123 16.75 21.68 -5.13
CA GLN A 123 17.49 20.42 -5.17
C GLN A 123 16.78 19.36 -6.05
N ILE A 124 15.45 19.28 -5.99
CA ILE A 124 14.65 18.32 -6.78
C ILE A 124 14.56 18.77 -8.24
N GLY A 125 14.20 20.02 -8.49
CA GLY A 125 13.80 20.59 -9.77
C GLY A 125 12.31 20.40 -10.04
N PHE A 126 11.76 21.27 -10.91
CA PHE A 126 10.36 21.13 -11.37
C PHE A 126 10.29 20.32 -12.67
N PRO A 127 9.18 19.57 -12.91
CA PRO A 127 8.04 19.41 -12.01
C PRO A 127 8.33 18.43 -10.87
N LEU A 128 7.64 18.62 -9.73
CA LEU A 128 7.78 17.81 -8.52
C LEU A 128 6.43 17.48 -7.88
N ILE A 129 6.44 16.58 -6.91
CA ILE A 129 5.29 16.23 -6.05
C ILE A 129 5.63 16.62 -4.61
N VAL A 130 4.65 17.20 -3.91
CA VAL A 130 4.64 17.38 -2.46
C VAL A 130 3.54 16.50 -1.87
N LYS A 131 3.85 15.72 -0.83
CA LYS A 131 2.91 14.82 -0.18
C LYS A 131 3.27 14.56 1.28
N PRO A 132 2.32 14.15 2.14
CA PRO A 132 2.62 13.59 3.45
C PRO A 132 3.46 12.30 3.31
N ALA A 133 4.41 12.09 4.23
CA ALA A 133 5.27 10.90 4.17
C ALA A 133 4.56 9.60 4.55
N CYS A 134 3.54 9.67 5.41
CA CYS A 134 2.89 8.50 6.00
C CYS A 134 1.38 8.34 5.69
N GLU A 135 0.82 9.17 4.81
CA GLU A 135 -0.60 9.05 4.45
C GLU A 135 -0.81 8.16 3.22
N GLY A 136 -1.96 7.46 3.20
CA GLY A 136 -2.42 6.63 2.09
C GLY A 136 -3.37 7.37 1.13
N SER A 137 -3.97 6.62 0.19
CA SER A 137 -5.09 7.06 -0.68
C SER A 137 -4.90 8.35 -1.45
N SER A 138 -3.66 8.73 -1.77
CA SER A 138 -3.29 9.99 -2.46
C SER A 138 -3.73 11.26 -1.73
N VAL A 139 -3.96 11.18 -0.43
CA VAL A 139 -4.40 12.31 0.39
C VAL A 139 -3.26 13.30 0.56
N GLY A 140 -3.53 14.59 0.34
CA GLY A 140 -2.54 15.67 0.47
C GLY A 140 -1.46 15.68 -0.62
N VAL A 141 -1.59 14.87 -1.67
CA VAL A 141 -0.64 14.81 -2.79
C VAL A 141 -0.90 15.95 -3.77
N THR A 142 0.12 16.75 -4.08
CA THR A 142 0.04 17.85 -5.03
C THR A 142 1.17 17.82 -6.03
N ARG A 143 0.83 17.96 -7.32
CA ARG A 143 1.78 18.17 -8.41
C ARG A 143 2.13 19.65 -8.50
N VAL A 144 3.40 19.96 -8.56
CA VAL A 144 3.95 21.33 -8.60
C VAL A 144 4.78 21.48 -9.87
N PHE A 145 4.32 22.30 -10.78
CA PHE A 145 4.98 22.50 -12.08
C PHE A 145 5.92 23.72 -12.07
N GLU A 146 5.67 24.69 -11.18
CA GLU A 146 6.44 25.91 -11.05
C GLU A 146 6.49 26.42 -9.61
N GLU A 147 7.45 27.26 -9.28
CA GLU A 147 7.71 27.73 -7.92
C GLU A 147 6.50 28.43 -7.27
N SER A 148 5.70 29.14 -8.05
CA SER A 148 4.51 29.86 -7.59
C SER A 148 3.45 28.94 -6.93
N GLN A 149 3.44 27.63 -7.24
CA GLN A 149 2.50 26.64 -6.71
C GLN A 149 3.00 25.97 -5.42
N LEU A 150 4.29 26.15 -5.06
CA LEU A 150 4.96 25.38 -4.02
C LEU A 150 4.35 25.58 -2.64
N ASP A 151 4.15 26.83 -2.23
CA ASP A 151 3.67 27.16 -0.88
C ASP A 151 2.27 26.59 -0.64
N GLN A 152 1.38 26.68 -1.63
CA GLN A 152 0.04 26.10 -1.53
C GLN A 152 0.07 24.57 -1.43
N ALA A 153 0.97 23.92 -2.17
CA ALA A 153 1.14 22.46 -2.11
C ALA A 153 1.65 22.01 -0.73
N VAL A 154 2.60 22.74 -0.18
CA VAL A 154 3.15 22.47 1.18
C VAL A 154 2.07 22.70 2.24
N GLU A 155 1.30 23.78 2.15
CA GLU A 155 0.20 24.08 3.09
C GLU A 155 -0.85 22.97 3.08
N LEU A 156 -1.22 22.46 1.90
CA LEU A 156 -2.17 21.36 1.77
C LEU A 156 -1.64 20.08 2.42
N ALA A 157 -0.41 19.69 2.11
CA ALA A 157 0.21 18.49 2.65
C ALA A 157 0.42 18.58 4.18
N ALA A 158 0.75 19.78 4.69
CA ALA A 158 0.98 20.04 6.12
C ALA A 158 -0.29 19.97 7.00
N LYS A 159 -1.49 19.85 6.41
CA LYS A 159 -2.72 19.58 7.16
C LYS A 159 -2.74 18.18 7.78
N TYR A 160 -1.90 17.27 7.27
CA TYR A 160 -1.76 15.91 7.74
C TYR A 160 -0.59 15.77 8.71
N PRO A 161 -0.66 14.83 9.67
CA PRO A 161 0.40 14.66 10.67
C PRO A 161 1.69 14.11 10.05
N GLY A 162 2.83 14.44 10.68
CA GLY A 162 4.14 13.92 10.32
C GLY A 162 4.94 14.82 9.39
N ASP A 163 6.00 14.24 8.83
CA ASP A 163 6.88 14.90 7.88
C ASP A 163 6.30 14.91 6.48
N LEU A 164 6.75 15.81 5.63
CA LEU A 164 6.43 15.84 4.21
C LEU A 164 7.54 15.18 3.38
N LEU A 165 7.16 14.73 2.21
CA LEU A 165 8.05 14.21 1.19
C LEU A 165 7.89 15.05 -0.08
N MET A 166 9.02 15.54 -0.60
CA MET A 166 9.08 16.15 -1.92
C MET A 166 9.86 15.24 -2.85
N GLU A 167 9.32 14.97 -4.04
CA GLU A 167 9.98 14.09 -5.00
C GLU A 167 9.78 14.54 -6.45
N THR A 168 10.68 14.10 -7.34
CA THR A 168 10.54 14.35 -8.78
C THR A 168 9.22 13.76 -9.28
N LEU A 169 8.44 14.54 -10.00
CA LEU A 169 7.27 14.04 -10.72
C LEU A 169 7.72 13.13 -11.88
N ILE A 170 7.32 11.87 -11.84
CA ILE A 170 7.52 10.95 -12.94
C ILE A 170 6.29 11.00 -13.85
N GLU A 171 6.50 11.39 -15.10
CA GLU A 171 5.46 11.38 -16.12
C GLU A 171 5.50 10.06 -16.89
N GLY A 172 4.36 9.37 -16.94
CA GLY A 172 4.22 8.09 -17.63
C GLY A 172 3.07 7.26 -17.10
N ASP A 173 3.23 5.95 -17.17
CA ASP A 173 2.19 4.97 -16.81
C ASP A 173 2.24 4.64 -15.31
N GLU A 174 1.07 4.57 -14.68
CA GLU A 174 0.94 4.09 -13.30
C GLU A 174 0.66 2.60 -13.31
N LEU A 175 1.55 1.84 -12.67
CA LEU A 175 1.52 0.39 -12.62
C LEU A 175 1.49 -0.08 -11.17
N THR A 176 0.87 -1.22 -10.95
CA THR A 176 0.88 -1.86 -9.64
C THR A 176 1.08 -3.36 -9.78
N VAL A 177 1.75 -3.96 -8.80
CA VAL A 177 2.07 -5.39 -8.75
C VAL A 177 1.66 -5.96 -7.39
N ALA A 178 0.75 -6.93 -7.39
CA ALA A 178 0.36 -7.65 -6.19
C ALA A 178 1.30 -8.84 -5.93
N ILE A 179 1.57 -9.09 -4.66
CA ILE A 179 2.38 -10.21 -4.17
C ILE A 179 1.54 -11.04 -3.22
N LEU A 180 1.55 -12.36 -3.40
CA LEU A 180 0.82 -13.34 -2.60
C LEU A 180 1.76 -14.49 -2.21
N GLY A 181 2.22 -14.51 -0.97
CA GLY A 181 3.31 -15.38 -0.54
C GLY A 181 4.62 -15.06 -1.28
N ARG A 182 5.07 -15.97 -2.14
CA ARG A 182 6.21 -15.77 -3.06
C ARG A 182 5.75 -15.62 -4.50
N GLN A 183 4.45 -15.75 -4.76
CA GLN A 183 3.89 -15.57 -6.10
C GLN A 183 3.70 -14.08 -6.38
N VAL A 184 4.35 -13.58 -7.41
CA VAL A 184 4.12 -12.24 -7.96
C VAL A 184 3.02 -12.36 -9.01
N LEU A 185 1.91 -11.66 -8.80
CA LEU A 185 0.77 -11.66 -9.71
C LEU A 185 1.05 -10.78 -10.94
N PRO A 186 0.29 -10.94 -12.02
CA PRO A 186 0.40 -10.05 -13.18
C PRO A 186 0.23 -8.58 -12.79
N SER A 187 1.03 -7.70 -13.38
CA SER A 187 0.91 -6.28 -13.14
C SER A 187 -0.43 -5.71 -13.63
N ILE A 188 -0.82 -4.58 -13.09
CA ILE A 188 -1.97 -3.82 -13.60
C ILE A 188 -1.48 -2.44 -14.03
N HIS A 189 -1.78 -2.06 -15.27
CA HIS A 189 -1.66 -0.70 -15.75
C HIS A 189 -2.98 0.04 -15.44
N ILE A 190 -2.88 1.10 -14.66
CA ILE A 190 -4.00 1.92 -14.23
C ILE A 190 -4.10 3.10 -15.18
N VAL A 191 -5.20 3.19 -15.92
CA VAL A 191 -5.45 4.26 -16.87
C VAL A 191 -6.64 5.10 -16.38
N PRO A 192 -6.39 6.11 -15.53
CA PRO A 192 -7.46 6.99 -15.07
C PRO A 192 -7.94 7.86 -16.23
N LYS A 193 -9.22 8.21 -16.23
CA LYS A 193 -9.76 9.17 -17.21
C LYS A 193 -9.30 10.61 -16.94
N GLY A 194 -8.97 10.91 -15.68
CA GLY A 194 -8.44 12.19 -15.23
C GLY A 194 -6.93 12.34 -15.40
N ALA A 195 -6.39 13.44 -14.89
CA ALA A 195 -4.95 13.74 -14.99
C ALA A 195 -4.06 12.80 -14.18
N PHE A 196 -4.58 12.13 -13.15
CA PHE A 196 -3.87 11.12 -12.34
C PHE A 196 -4.84 10.28 -11.51
N TYR A 197 -4.33 9.18 -10.91
CA TYR A 197 -5.10 8.24 -10.11
C TYR A 197 -5.27 8.77 -8.67
N ASP A 198 -6.21 9.70 -8.50
CA ASP A 198 -6.55 10.32 -7.21
C ASP A 198 -7.57 9.50 -6.41
N TYR A 199 -8.00 10.03 -5.25
CA TYR A 199 -9.00 9.40 -4.40
C TYR A 199 -10.31 9.09 -5.14
N ASN A 200 -10.75 10.00 -6.00
CA ASN A 200 -11.97 9.82 -6.79
C ASN A 200 -11.80 8.67 -7.79
N ALA A 201 -10.69 8.65 -8.53
CA ALA A 201 -10.39 7.58 -9.48
C ALA A 201 -10.19 6.21 -8.80
N LYS A 202 -9.75 6.19 -7.52
CA LYS A 202 -9.54 4.96 -6.73
C LYS A 202 -10.82 4.33 -6.20
N TYR A 203 -11.78 5.13 -5.75
CA TYR A 203 -12.92 4.64 -4.95
C TYR A 203 -14.30 5.02 -5.46
N ILE A 204 -14.41 6.02 -6.34
CA ILE A 204 -15.70 6.60 -6.75
C ILE A 204 -15.94 6.43 -8.25
N ALA A 205 -14.93 6.71 -9.07
CA ALA A 205 -15.07 6.67 -10.52
C ALA A 205 -15.13 5.22 -11.05
N GLU A 206 -16.07 4.95 -11.93
CA GLU A 206 -16.23 3.64 -12.58
C GLU A 206 -15.55 3.58 -13.95
N ASP A 207 -14.97 4.70 -14.42
CA ASP A 207 -14.40 4.85 -15.76
C ASP A 207 -12.87 4.72 -15.82
N THR A 208 -12.21 4.37 -14.73
CA THR A 208 -10.79 3.99 -14.70
C THR A 208 -10.61 2.62 -15.37
N LEU A 209 -9.73 2.55 -16.38
CA LEU A 209 -9.40 1.28 -17.02
C LEU A 209 -8.25 0.59 -16.28
N TYR A 210 -8.34 -0.73 -16.17
CA TYR A 210 -7.35 -1.59 -15.54
C TYR A 210 -6.93 -2.68 -16.52
N LEU A 211 -5.75 -2.52 -17.11
CA LEU A 211 -5.20 -3.50 -18.06
C LEU A 211 -4.33 -4.50 -17.29
N CYS A 212 -4.63 -5.79 -17.42
CA CYS A 212 -3.92 -6.84 -16.71
C CYS A 212 -3.68 -8.07 -17.63
N PRO A 213 -2.42 -8.45 -17.91
CA PRO A 213 -1.19 -7.81 -17.43
C PRO A 213 -1.04 -6.38 -17.94
N GLY A 214 -0.36 -5.53 -17.15
CA GLY A 214 -0.14 -4.13 -17.48
C GLY A 214 0.96 -3.91 -18.51
N LEU A 215 1.90 -4.84 -18.59
CA LEU A 215 2.99 -4.87 -19.56
C LEU A 215 3.06 -6.26 -20.20
N GLU A 216 3.92 -6.41 -21.20
CA GLU A 216 4.15 -7.67 -21.91
C GLU A 216 5.65 -8.03 -21.96
N GLY A 217 5.96 -9.32 -22.17
CA GLY A 217 7.29 -9.83 -22.40
C GLY A 217 8.27 -9.53 -21.26
N ASP A 218 9.47 -9.09 -21.65
CA ASP A 218 10.57 -8.83 -20.71
C ASP A 218 10.24 -7.68 -19.75
N ALA A 219 9.52 -6.65 -20.22
CA ALA A 219 9.14 -5.51 -19.40
C ALA A 219 8.23 -5.92 -18.23
N GLU A 220 7.29 -6.84 -18.43
CA GLU A 220 6.45 -7.42 -17.38
C GLU A 220 7.29 -8.23 -16.39
N THR A 221 8.22 -9.04 -16.90
CA THR A 221 9.12 -9.86 -16.07
C THR A 221 10.01 -8.99 -15.18
N GLU A 222 10.62 -7.95 -15.75
CA GLU A 222 11.47 -7.00 -15.04
C GLU A 222 10.69 -6.22 -13.96
N LEU A 223 9.48 -5.75 -14.29
CA LEU A 223 8.63 -5.04 -13.35
C LEU A 223 8.25 -5.93 -12.14
N ARG A 224 7.86 -7.17 -12.39
CA ARG A 224 7.51 -8.12 -11.34
C ARG A 224 8.69 -8.47 -10.45
N ALA A 225 9.89 -8.65 -11.05
CA ALA A 225 11.12 -8.88 -10.30
C ALA A 225 11.49 -7.67 -9.43
N LEU A 226 11.37 -6.44 -9.96
CA LEU A 226 11.57 -5.20 -9.21
C LEU A 226 10.61 -5.07 -8.04
N ALA A 227 9.32 -5.35 -8.25
CA ALA A 227 8.31 -5.28 -7.20
C ALA A 227 8.59 -6.27 -6.06
N LEU A 228 9.00 -7.50 -6.38
CA LEU A 228 9.38 -8.48 -5.36
C LEU A 228 10.62 -8.02 -4.59
N ALA A 229 11.65 -7.53 -5.28
CA ALA A 229 12.85 -7.00 -4.65
C ALA A 229 12.55 -5.81 -3.71
N ALA A 230 11.64 -4.92 -4.12
CA ALA A 230 11.22 -3.78 -3.31
C ALA A 230 10.45 -4.21 -2.05
N PHE A 231 9.59 -5.21 -2.16
CA PHE A 231 8.83 -5.80 -1.07
C PHE A 231 9.74 -6.51 -0.06
N ASP A 232 10.65 -7.35 -0.55
CA ASP A 232 11.62 -8.07 0.28
C ASP A 232 12.60 -7.11 0.98
N ALA A 233 13.01 -6.03 0.31
CA ALA A 233 13.93 -5.02 0.86
C ALA A 233 13.37 -4.33 2.13
N LEU A 234 12.07 -4.17 2.22
CA LEU A 234 11.41 -3.60 3.41
C LEU A 234 11.10 -4.63 4.49
N GLY A 235 11.45 -5.91 4.28
CA GLY A 235 11.11 -7.00 5.18
C GLY A 235 9.62 -7.34 5.18
N CYS A 236 8.91 -7.01 4.11
CA CYS A 236 7.51 -7.34 3.94
C CYS A 236 7.32 -8.84 3.72
N GLN A 237 6.17 -9.35 4.12
CA GLN A 237 5.85 -10.77 4.07
C GLN A 237 4.36 -11.00 3.84
N GLY A 238 4.02 -12.25 3.50
CA GLY A 238 2.65 -12.71 3.36
C GLY A 238 2.01 -12.21 2.07
N TRP A 239 1.50 -11.00 2.02
CA TRP A 239 0.89 -10.41 0.85
C TRP A 239 1.01 -8.90 0.88
N GLY A 240 0.83 -8.28 -0.27
CA GLY A 240 0.89 -6.83 -0.40
C GLY A 240 0.80 -6.37 -1.84
N ARG A 241 0.99 -5.07 -2.05
CA ARG A 241 0.96 -4.43 -3.37
C ARG A 241 2.06 -3.39 -3.47
N VAL A 242 2.79 -3.40 -4.56
CA VAL A 242 3.86 -2.44 -4.87
C VAL A 242 3.38 -1.53 -5.99
N ASP A 243 3.41 -0.22 -5.76
CA ASP A 243 2.99 0.79 -6.73
C ASP A 243 4.22 1.44 -7.40
N VAL A 244 4.16 1.57 -8.72
CA VAL A 244 5.30 1.91 -9.58
C VAL A 244 4.86 2.91 -10.66
N MET A 245 5.68 3.94 -10.93
CA MET A 245 5.56 4.73 -12.17
C MET A 245 6.52 4.19 -13.22
N ARG A 246 6.08 4.08 -14.47
CA ARG A 246 6.92 3.79 -15.62
C ARG A 246 7.03 5.03 -16.49
N ASP A 247 8.24 5.56 -16.61
CA ASP A 247 8.45 6.78 -17.40
C ASP A 247 8.36 6.53 -18.91
N ARG A 248 8.34 7.62 -19.68
CA ARG A 248 8.26 7.57 -21.15
C ARG A 248 9.46 6.89 -21.82
N GLN A 249 10.57 6.68 -21.08
CA GLN A 249 11.74 5.93 -21.51
C GLN A 249 11.68 4.44 -21.13
N GLY A 250 10.57 4.02 -20.51
CA GLY A 250 10.35 2.65 -20.08
C GLY A 250 11.06 2.26 -18.79
N ARG A 251 11.55 3.20 -17.99
CA ARG A 251 12.18 2.94 -16.67
C ARG A 251 11.13 2.90 -15.59
N ASN A 252 11.24 1.93 -14.69
CA ASN A 252 10.33 1.75 -13.56
C ASN A 252 10.85 2.49 -12.33
N TRP A 253 9.94 3.15 -11.58
CA TRP A 253 10.23 3.95 -10.40
C TRP A 253 9.31 3.57 -9.25
N LEU A 254 9.87 3.00 -8.18
CA LEU A 254 9.12 2.56 -7.00
C LEU A 254 8.52 3.75 -6.24
N LEU A 255 7.23 3.69 -5.94
CA LEU A 255 6.51 4.71 -5.19
C LEU A 255 6.30 4.32 -3.74
N GLU A 256 5.62 3.19 -3.51
CA GLU A 256 5.25 2.71 -2.17
C GLU A 256 4.92 1.21 -2.17
N VAL A 257 4.88 0.61 -0.98
CA VAL A 257 4.36 -0.73 -0.71
C VAL A 257 3.17 -0.61 0.24
N ASN A 258 2.08 -1.29 -0.11
CA ASN A 258 0.88 -1.41 0.72
C ASN A 258 0.84 -2.82 1.32
N THR A 259 0.87 -2.94 2.65
CA THR A 259 0.97 -4.22 3.37
C THR A 259 -0.37 -4.85 3.73
N ALA A 260 -1.46 -4.09 3.67
CA ALA A 260 -2.83 -4.58 3.78
C ALA A 260 -3.71 -3.92 2.70
N PRO A 261 -3.47 -4.20 1.39
CA PRO A 261 -4.21 -3.56 0.32
C PRO A 261 -5.71 -3.89 0.37
N GLY A 262 -6.54 -2.98 -0.15
CA GLY A 262 -7.99 -3.17 -0.19
C GLY A 262 -8.42 -4.46 -0.89
N MET A 263 -9.55 -5.00 -0.43
CA MET A 263 -10.17 -6.24 -0.91
C MET A 263 -11.64 -6.03 -1.31
N THR A 264 -11.99 -4.84 -1.79
CA THR A 264 -13.30 -4.54 -2.38
C THR A 264 -13.39 -5.08 -3.82
N SER A 265 -14.57 -5.03 -4.42
CA SER A 265 -14.77 -5.39 -5.83
C SER A 265 -13.95 -4.54 -6.81
N HIS A 266 -13.60 -3.31 -6.43
CA HIS A 266 -12.79 -2.40 -7.23
C HIS A 266 -11.28 -2.54 -6.97
N SER A 267 -10.88 -3.27 -5.94
CA SER A 267 -9.49 -3.37 -5.50
C SER A 267 -8.59 -4.10 -6.50
N LEU A 268 -7.33 -3.67 -6.53
CA LEU A 268 -6.35 -4.09 -7.54
C LEU A 268 -5.85 -5.53 -7.31
N VAL A 269 -5.65 -5.94 -6.04
CA VAL A 269 -5.19 -7.30 -5.74
C VAL A 269 -6.19 -8.37 -6.21
N PRO A 270 -7.52 -8.26 -5.95
CA PRO A 270 -8.50 -9.16 -6.53
C PRO A 270 -8.51 -9.19 -8.06
N LYS A 271 -8.29 -8.03 -8.73
CA LYS A 271 -8.21 -7.96 -10.20
C LYS A 271 -6.99 -8.72 -10.73
N ALA A 272 -5.81 -8.52 -10.13
CA ALA A 272 -4.59 -9.23 -10.50
C ALA A 272 -4.71 -10.75 -10.25
N ALA A 273 -5.30 -11.15 -9.13
CA ALA A 273 -5.56 -12.55 -8.80
C ALA A 273 -6.49 -13.21 -9.82
N LYS A 274 -7.59 -12.54 -10.19
CA LYS A 274 -8.52 -13.03 -11.21
C LYS A 274 -7.83 -13.23 -12.57
N ALA A 275 -6.96 -12.31 -12.98
CA ALA A 275 -6.18 -12.43 -14.21
C ALA A 275 -5.20 -13.61 -14.16
N ALA A 276 -4.72 -13.98 -12.96
CA ALA A 276 -3.90 -15.17 -12.72
C ALA A 276 -4.72 -16.47 -12.55
N GLY A 277 -6.03 -16.45 -12.75
CA GLY A 277 -6.91 -17.62 -12.59
C GLY A 277 -7.25 -17.96 -11.14
N ILE A 278 -7.00 -17.03 -10.18
CA ILE A 278 -7.30 -17.18 -8.77
C ILE A 278 -8.61 -16.44 -8.49
N ASP A 279 -9.66 -17.16 -8.12
CA ASP A 279 -10.92 -16.54 -7.74
C ASP A 279 -10.82 -15.86 -6.36
N TYR A 280 -11.84 -15.08 -6.00
CA TYR A 280 -11.81 -14.26 -4.80
C TYR A 280 -11.77 -15.10 -3.51
N GLN A 281 -12.48 -16.21 -3.47
CA GLN A 281 -12.49 -17.10 -2.29
C GLN A 281 -11.14 -17.78 -2.12
N GLU A 282 -10.54 -18.22 -3.21
CA GLU A 282 -9.19 -18.80 -3.22
C GLU A 282 -8.12 -17.74 -2.83
N LEU A 283 -8.25 -16.51 -3.31
CA LEU A 283 -7.38 -15.41 -2.90
C LEU A 283 -7.44 -15.18 -1.39
N CYS A 284 -8.65 -15.06 -0.81
CA CYS A 284 -8.82 -14.86 0.63
C CYS A 284 -8.23 -16.01 1.43
N TRP A 285 -8.40 -17.25 0.96
CA TRP A 285 -7.81 -18.42 1.59
C TRP A 285 -6.27 -18.39 1.54
N ARG A 286 -5.67 -18.12 0.38
CA ARG A 286 -4.21 -18.03 0.25
C ARG A 286 -3.61 -16.89 1.07
N VAL A 287 -4.32 -15.76 1.20
CA VAL A 287 -3.90 -14.70 2.13
C VAL A 287 -3.95 -15.21 3.56
N LEU A 288 -5.02 -15.93 3.96
CA LEU A 288 -5.11 -16.54 5.30
C LEU A 288 -3.97 -17.54 5.53
N GLU A 289 -3.63 -18.37 4.54
CA GLU A 289 -2.51 -19.33 4.60
C GLU A 289 -1.17 -18.65 4.90
N THR A 290 -0.97 -17.40 4.51
CA THR A 290 0.26 -16.67 4.83
C THR A 290 0.47 -16.48 6.35
N SER A 291 -0.56 -16.67 7.15
CA SER A 291 -0.50 -16.65 8.62
C SER A 291 -0.09 -17.98 9.26
N PHE A 292 0.06 -19.08 8.47
CA PHE A 292 0.49 -20.39 8.95
C PHE A 292 2.03 -20.51 9.04
N ARG A 293 2.68 -19.49 9.59
CA ARG A 293 4.15 -19.48 9.74
C ARG A 293 4.55 -20.25 10.98
N GLU A 294 5.65 -21.04 10.86
CA GLU A 294 6.29 -21.64 12.02
C GLU A 294 7.02 -20.54 12.81
N GLY A 295 6.79 -20.44 14.10
CA GLY A 295 7.58 -19.60 15.02
C GLY A 295 6.95 -18.31 15.54
N LEU A 296 5.63 -18.11 15.39
CA LEU A 296 4.87 -17.13 16.19
C LEU A 296 4.19 -17.80 17.37
#